data_32ad302bd255b042633039df81da30d9
#
_entry.id   32ad302bd255b042633039df81da30d9
#
_cell.length_a   1.000
_cell.length_b   1.000
_cell.length_c   1.000
_cell.angle_alpha   90.00
_cell.angle_beta   90.00
_cell.angle_gamma   90.00
#
_symmetry.space_group_name_H-M   'P 1'
#
loop_
_entity.id
_entity.type
_entity.pdbx_description
1 polymer ?
#
loop_
_entity_poly.entity_id
_entity_poly.type
_entity_poly.pdbx_seq_one_letter_code
_entity_poly.pdbx_strand_id
1 'polypeptide(L)'
;MPMNPRVRHLEAIVMLLLANLLWGISFPTIKALTILHAQLLPEAGTWFSAIYTVAPRFVLATLILVVMQGRGFWRITKGEWQQGTAIGVFSAVGMLLQNDAIQFTEASTSAFLTQFYAILIPLVLAVRSRRSPGARVWLCCGLVLAGVAILGRFKWDSMSFDRGEAETLLASVFFMGQILCLGGARFAGNRPLKITLVMFAVQALIFSALAGVVAPSLETLMLPWTSLPWLGLTLILTVFCTVGAFTLMNTWQPKITTTEAGLIYCAEPIFGSAMALFMPVMFSVWAGINYANETATLSLIVGGALITGANVLMQLRPPGVTLPGGSAQS
;
A
#
# COMPACT_ATOMS: atom_id res chain seq x y z
N MET A 1 1.67 32.74 12.61
CA MET A 1 0.29 32.96 12.13
C MET A 1 -0.34 31.59 11.86
N PRO A 2 -1.53 31.28 12.35
CA PRO A 2 -2.21 30.05 11.97
C PRO A 2 -2.54 30.09 10.47
N MET A 3 -2.08 29.09 9.73
CA MET A 3 -2.36 28.94 8.29
C MET A 3 -3.87 28.89 8.03
N ASN A 4 -4.31 29.49 6.92
CA ASN A 4 -5.70 29.45 6.48
C ASN A 4 -6.18 27.98 6.36
N PRO A 5 -7.32 27.60 6.94
CA PRO A 5 -7.84 26.23 6.88
C PRO A 5 -7.95 25.67 5.47
N ARG A 6 -8.28 26.49 4.46
CA ARG A 6 -8.35 26.07 3.05
C ARG A 6 -6.99 25.73 2.47
N VAL A 7 -5.95 26.48 2.84
CA VAL A 7 -4.57 26.19 2.38
C VAL A 7 -4.10 24.86 2.97
N ARG A 8 -4.35 24.64 4.26
CA ARG A 8 -3.99 23.39 4.94
C ARG A 8 -4.69 22.16 4.36
N HIS A 9 -5.94 22.33 3.92
CA HIS A 9 -6.70 21.27 3.26
C HIS A 9 -6.12 20.94 1.89
N LEU A 10 -5.80 21.95 1.07
CA LEU A 10 -5.18 21.75 -0.25
C LEU A 10 -3.79 21.08 -0.13
N GLU A 11 -2.99 21.51 0.86
CA GLU A 11 -1.71 20.87 1.15
C GLU A 11 -1.88 19.38 1.47
N ALA A 12 -2.88 19.01 2.28
CA ALA A 12 -3.15 17.61 2.60
C ALA A 12 -3.47 16.80 1.33
N ILE A 13 -4.29 17.32 0.43
CA ILE A 13 -4.63 16.69 -0.85
C ILE A 13 -3.35 16.48 -1.68
N VAL A 14 -2.54 17.52 -1.86
CA VAL A 14 -1.31 17.46 -2.66
C VAL A 14 -0.32 16.45 -2.07
N MET A 15 -0.13 16.46 -0.76
CA MET A 15 0.81 15.54 -0.08
C MET A 15 0.35 14.08 -0.14
N LEU A 16 -0.96 13.82 -0.10
CA LEU A 16 -1.50 12.48 -0.27
C LEU A 16 -1.46 12.01 -1.72
N LEU A 17 -1.66 12.90 -2.70
CA LEU A 17 -1.43 12.57 -4.10
C LEU A 17 0.05 12.25 -4.37
N LEU A 18 0.98 12.97 -3.75
CA LEU A 18 2.40 12.64 -3.80
C LEU A 18 2.69 11.27 -3.18
N ALA A 19 2.07 10.94 -2.05
CA ALA A 19 2.21 9.60 -1.45
C ALA A 19 1.73 8.49 -2.40
N ASN A 20 0.60 8.69 -3.09
CA ASN A 20 0.08 7.75 -4.09
C ASN A 20 1.01 7.60 -5.31
N LEU A 21 1.59 8.71 -5.78
CA LEU A 21 2.60 8.67 -6.84
C LEU A 21 3.81 7.81 -6.42
N LEU A 22 4.31 8.03 -5.20
CA LEU A 22 5.43 7.27 -4.65
C LEU A 22 5.10 5.77 -4.49
N TRP A 23 3.86 5.43 -4.10
CA TRP A 23 3.43 4.03 -4.08
C TRP A 23 3.23 3.46 -5.48
N GLY A 24 2.75 4.25 -6.43
CA GLY A 24 2.69 3.84 -7.83
C GLY A 24 4.04 3.37 -8.38
N ILE A 25 5.13 4.06 -8.01
CA ILE A 25 6.51 3.65 -8.35
C ILE A 25 6.87 2.31 -7.71
N SER A 26 6.30 1.96 -6.55
CA SER A 26 6.69 0.75 -5.82
C SER A 26 6.35 -0.53 -6.57
N PHE A 27 5.23 -0.61 -7.30
CA PHE A 27 4.78 -1.82 -7.97
C PHE A 27 5.79 -2.33 -9.01
N PRO A 28 6.18 -1.55 -10.04
CA PRO A 28 7.21 -2.00 -10.99
C PRO A 28 8.57 -2.18 -10.32
N THR A 29 8.92 -1.41 -9.28
CA THR A 29 10.19 -1.56 -8.57
C THR A 29 10.25 -2.87 -7.78
N ILE A 30 9.16 -3.26 -7.11
CA ILE A 30 9.05 -4.54 -6.41
C ILE A 30 9.19 -5.69 -7.41
N LYS A 31 8.48 -5.63 -8.55
CA LYS A 31 8.56 -6.66 -9.58
C LYS A 31 9.97 -6.77 -10.18
N ALA A 32 10.64 -5.66 -10.44
CA ALA A 32 12.04 -5.65 -10.85
C ALA A 32 12.96 -6.33 -9.82
N LEU A 33 12.74 -6.03 -8.54
CA LEU A 33 13.52 -6.60 -7.45
C LEU A 33 13.29 -8.12 -7.30
N THR A 34 12.05 -8.60 -7.49
CA THR A 34 11.77 -10.05 -7.48
C THR A 34 12.39 -10.79 -8.65
N ILE A 35 12.42 -10.18 -9.85
CA ILE A 35 13.14 -10.74 -11.01
C ILE A 35 14.64 -10.81 -10.74
N LEU A 36 15.21 -9.74 -10.17
CA LEU A 36 16.62 -9.72 -9.79
C LEU A 36 16.95 -10.74 -8.70
N HIS A 37 16.06 -10.96 -7.72
CA HIS A 37 16.21 -12.02 -6.72
C HIS A 37 16.26 -13.39 -7.37
N ALA A 38 15.39 -13.68 -8.34
CA ALA A 38 15.41 -14.96 -9.05
C ALA A 38 16.72 -15.21 -9.82
N GLN A 39 17.39 -14.13 -10.29
CA GLN A 39 18.71 -14.25 -10.94
C GLN A 39 19.86 -14.43 -9.94
N LEU A 40 19.85 -13.67 -8.83
CA LEU A 40 20.92 -13.70 -7.83
C LEU A 40 20.83 -14.94 -6.92
N LEU A 41 19.62 -15.40 -6.67
CA LEU A 41 19.30 -16.42 -5.66
C LEU A 41 18.36 -17.48 -6.25
N PRO A 42 18.79 -18.25 -7.27
CA PRO A 42 17.91 -19.19 -7.99
C PRO A 42 17.33 -20.29 -7.10
N GLU A 43 18.02 -20.65 -6.01
CA GLU A 43 17.57 -21.64 -5.05
C GLU A 43 16.57 -21.09 -4.01
N ALA A 44 16.36 -19.77 -3.97
CA ALA A 44 15.46 -19.15 -3.01
C ALA A 44 14.00 -19.21 -3.52
N GLY A 45 13.10 -19.65 -2.65
CA GLY A 45 11.68 -19.73 -2.99
C GLY A 45 11.02 -18.36 -3.07
N THR A 46 9.80 -18.34 -3.66
CA THR A 46 9.02 -17.09 -3.85
C THR A 46 8.74 -16.37 -2.54
N TRP A 47 8.43 -17.10 -1.47
CA TRP A 47 8.23 -16.54 -0.13
C TRP A 47 9.47 -15.85 0.42
N PHE A 48 10.67 -16.42 0.19
CA PHE A 48 11.91 -15.75 0.57
C PHE A 48 12.06 -14.41 -0.19
N SER A 49 11.82 -14.42 -1.50
CA SER A 49 11.89 -13.20 -2.31
C SER A 49 10.91 -12.12 -1.82
N ALA A 50 9.66 -12.50 -1.52
CA ALA A 50 8.66 -11.59 -0.96
C ALA A 50 9.09 -10.99 0.38
N ILE A 51 9.55 -11.82 1.32
CA ILE A 51 10.02 -11.41 2.64
C ILE A 51 11.26 -10.52 2.52
N TYR A 52 12.22 -10.92 1.69
CA TYR A 52 13.50 -10.23 1.58
C TYR A 52 13.42 -8.92 0.77
N THR A 53 12.38 -8.73 -0.03
CA THR A 53 12.06 -7.43 -0.62
C THR A 53 11.65 -6.40 0.45
N VAL A 54 11.06 -6.85 1.55
CA VAL A 54 10.53 -5.97 2.60
C VAL A 54 11.51 -5.79 3.76
N ALA A 55 12.22 -6.84 4.17
CA ALA A 55 13.09 -6.81 5.37
C ALA A 55 14.16 -5.69 5.33
N PRO A 56 15.07 -5.61 4.34
CA PRO A 56 16.07 -4.55 4.25
C PRO A 56 15.46 -3.15 4.15
N ARG A 57 14.36 -3.03 3.40
CA ARG A 57 13.62 -1.80 3.19
C ARG A 57 13.15 -1.18 4.52
N PHE A 58 12.54 -1.96 5.41
CA PHE A 58 12.05 -1.47 6.70
C PHE A 58 13.13 -1.32 7.75
N VAL A 59 14.18 -2.13 7.71
CA VAL A 59 15.39 -1.92 8.54
C VAL A 59 16.01 -0.56 8.23
N LEU A 60 16.28 -0.29 6.95
CA LEU A 60 16.86 0.98 6.52
C LEU A 60 15.91 2.16 6.81
N ALA A 61 14.60 2.01 6.56
CA ALA A 61 13.61 3.04 6.87
C ALA A 61 13.54 3.36 8.37
N THR A 62 13.63 2.35 9.23
CA THR A 62 13.68 2.52 10.69
C THR A 62 14.93 3.30 11.08
N LEU A 63 16.10 2.93 10.55
CA LEU A 63 17.36 3.63 10.83
C LEU A 63 17.31 5.09 10.38
N ILE A 64 16.78 5.36 9.19
CA ILE A 64 16.58 6.74 8.69
C ILE A 64 15.71 7.55 9.67
N LEU A 65 14.57 7.01 10.10
CA LEU A 65 13.69 7.72 11.04
C LEU A 65 14.31 7.89 12.44
N VAL A 66 15.10 6.93 12.90
CA VAL A 66 15.86 7.06 14.17
C VAL A 66 16.85 8.22 14.07
N VAL A 67 17.62 8.28 12.98
CA VAL A 67 18.59 9.37 12.74
C VAL A 67 17.88 10.71 12.62
N MET A 68 16.79 10.80 11.85
CA MET A 68 16.01 12.04 11.69
C MET A 68 15.41 12.54 13.00
N GLN A 69 15.01 11.66 13.91
CA GLN A 69 14.41 12.03 15.19
C GLN A 69 15.46 12.28 16.30
N GLY A 70 16.73 11.92 16.08
CA GLY A 70 17.81 12.07 17.00
C GLY A 70 17.47 11.48 18.38
N ARG A 71 17.87 12.15 19.46
CA ARG A 71 17.55 11.70 20.83
C ARG A 71 16.06 11.64 21.18
N GLY A 72 15.21 12.20 20.33
CA GLY A 72 13.74 12.18 20.51
C GLY A 72 13.10 10.82 20.28
N PHE A 73 13.76 9.89 19.60
CA PHE A 73 13.14 8.63 19.18
C PHE A 73 12.67 7.74 20.35
N TRP A 74 13.31 7.82 21.51
CA TRP A 74 12.91 7.08 22.72
C TRP A 74 11.60 7.56 23.37
N ARG A 75 11.14 8.78 23.06
CA ARG A 75 9.96 9.37 23.70
C ARG A 75 8.69 8.98 22.98
N ILE A 76 8.31 7.70 23.09
CA ILE A 76 7.11 7.12 22.48
C ILE A 76 6.08 6.86 23.59
N THR A 77 4.86 7.33 23.41
CA THR A 77 3.76 7.09 24.35
C THR A 77 3.14 5.71 24.15
N LYS A 78 2.39 5.22 25.16
CA LYS A 78 1.67 3.95 25.07
C LYS A 78 0.67 3.93 23.89
N GLY A 79 -0.02 5.05 23.63
CA GLY A 79 -0.94 5.18 22.51
C GLY A 79 -0.24 5.08 21.15
N GLU A 80 0.93 5.71 21.01
CA GLU A 80 1.75 5.65 19.80
C GLU A 80 2.32 4.23 19.56
N TRP A 81 2.73 3.53 20.63
CA TRP A 81 3.10 2.12 20.56
C TRP A 81 1.94 1.25 20.09
N GLN A 82 0.76 1.39 20.72
CA GLN A 82 -0.42 0.59 20.36
C GLN A 82 -0.84 0.82 18.91
N GLN A 83 -0.92 2.08 18.48
CA GLN A 83 -1.30 2.41 17.11
C GLN A 83 -0.24 1.97 16.11
N GLY A 84 1.02 2.30 16.35
CA GLY A 84 2.14 1.96 15.46
C GLY A 84 2.30 0.45 15.29
N THR A 85 2.16 -0.34 16.39
CA THR A 85 2.18 -1.80 16.32
C THR A 85 0.99 -2.34 15.54
N ALA A 86 -0.22 -1.86 15.80
CA ALA A 86 -1.41 -2.33 15.09
C ALA A 86 -1.33 -2.07 13.58
N ILE A 87 -0.99 -0.85 13.16
CA ILE A 87 -0.81 -0.53 11.74
C ILE A 87 0.39 -1.27 11.14
N GLY A 88 1.46 -1.49 11.91
CA GLY A 88 2.64 -2.25 11.51
C GLY A 88 2.33 -3.71 11.22
N VAL A 89 1.55 -4.37 12.08
CA VAL A 89 1.14 -5.78 11.89
C VAL A 89 0.19 -5.93 10.70
N PHE A 90 -0.85 -5.08 10.61
CA PHE A 90 -1.75 -5.10 9.46
C PHE A 90 -1.00 -4.88 8.15
N SER A 91 -0.14 -3.87 8.11
CA SER A 91 0.68 -3.58 6.94
C SER A 91 1.67 -4.71 6.62
N ALA A 92 2.27 -5.36 7.63
CA ALA A 92 3.19 -6.47 7.41
C ALA A 92 2.53 -7.65 6.71
N VAL A 93 1.35 -8.07 7.17
CA VAL A 93 0.63 -9.17 6.52
C VAL A 93 0.18 -8.77 5.11
N GLY A 94 -0.36 -7.55 4.94
CA GLY A 94 -0.76 -7.04 3.63
C GLY A 94 0.42 -7.00 2.66
N MET A 95 1.58 -6.49 3.09
CA MET A 95 2.78 -6.43 2.26
C MET A 95 3.38 -7.80 1.95
N LEU A 96 3.35 -8.74 2.88
CA LEU A 96 3.82 -10.11 2.63
C LEU A 96 3.05 -10.73 1.47
N LEU A 97 1.73 -10.70 1.54
CA LEU A 97 0.84 -11.22 0.50
C LEU A 97 1.01 -10.47 -0.82
N GLN A 98 1.04 -9.13 -0.79
CA GLN A 98 1.18 -8.33 -2.00
C GLN A 98 2.55 -8.52 -2.69
N ASN A 99 3.64 -8.64 -1.92
CA ASN A 99 4.97 -8.85 -2.51
C ASN A 99 5.14 -10.28 -3.06
N ASP A 100 4.47 -11.27 -2.49
CA ASP A 100 4.41 -12.60 -3.10
C ASP A 100 3.53 -12.59 -4.36
N ALA A 101 2.34 -12.01 -4.27
CA ALA A 101 1.38 -11.89 -5.36
C ALA A 101 1.96 -11.26 -6.64
N ILE A 102 2.76 -10.21 -6.51
CA ILE A 102 3.31 -9.46 -7.65
C ILE A 102 4.30 -10.29 -8.49
N GLN A 103 4.76 -11.42 -7.98
CA GLN A 103 5.57 -12.38 -8.75
C GLN A 103 4.73 -13.12 -9.79
N PHE A 104 3.43 -13.28 -9.52
CA PHE A 104 2.49 -14.10 -10.30
C PHE A 104 1.49 -13.27 -11.12
N THR A 105 1.45 -11.94 -10.93
CA THR A 105 0.56 -11.05 -11.67
C THR A 105 1.30 -9.81 -12.18
N GLU A 106 0.64 -9.02 -13.03
CA GLU A 106 1.19 -7.76 -13.51
C GLU A 106 1.17 -6.68 -12.40
N ALA A 107 2.15 -5.77 -12.43
CA ALA A 107 2.27 -4.70 -11.44
C ALA A 107 1.01 -3.79 -11.44
N SER A 108 0.49 -3.47 -12.63
CA SER A 108 -0.76 -2.69 -12.79
C SER A 108 -1.98 -3.43 -12.25
N THR A 109 -2.10 -4.73 -12.51
CA THR A 109 -3.20 -5.56 -11.99
C THR A 109 -3.18 -5.58 -10.47
N SER A 110 -2.02 -5.82 -9.84
CA SER A 110 -1.88 -5.78 -8.38
C SER A 110 -2.26 -4.40 -7.82
N ALA A 111 -1.85 -3.30 -8.48
CA ALA A 111 -2.20 -1.95 -8.04
C ALA A 111 -3.72 -1.72 -7.99
N PHE A 112 -4.47 -2.14 -9.03
CA PHE A 112 -5.93 -2.01 -9.05
C PHE A 112 -6.63 -2.93 -8.04
N LEU A 113 -6.22 -4.21 -7.95
CA LEU A 113 -6.83 -5.18 -7.04
C LEU A 113 -6.63 -4.79 -5.57
N THR A 114 -5.51 -4.15 -5.25
CA THR A 114 -5.25 -3.61 -3.91
C THR A 114 -6.34 -2.63 -3.48
N GLN A 115 -6.95 -1.87 -4.40
CA GLN A 115 -8.02 -0.90 -4.10
C GLN A 115 -9.34 -1.55 -3.65
N PHE A 116 -9.44 -2.87 -3.63
CA PHE A 116 -10.62 -3.57 -3.11
C PHE A 116 -10.96 -3.17 -1.66
N TYR A 117 -9.98 -2.75 -0.87
CA TYR A 117 -10.22 -2.20 0.47
C TYR A 117 -11.17 -1.00 0.50
N ALA A 118 -11.22 -0.20 -0.56
CA ALA A 118 -12.10 0.96 -0.63
C ALA A 118 -13.59 0.59 -0.59
N ILE A 119 -13.93 -0.62 -1.03
CA ILE A 119 -15.29 -1.20 -0.90
C ILE A 119 -15.47 -1.90 0.45
N LEU A 120 -14.45 -2.57 0.94
CA LEU A 120 -14.51 -3.27 2.23
C LEU A 120 -14.72 -2.31 3.40
N ILE A 121 -14.11 -1.13 3.36
CA ILE A 121 -14.23 -0.12 4.45
C ILE A 121 -15.71 0.25 4.71
N PRO A 122 -16.49 0.75 3.75
CA PRO A 122 -17.90 1.11 4.00
C PRO A 122 -18.75 -0.10 4.36
N LEU A 123 -18.47 -1.31 3.85
CA LEU A 123 -19.19 -2.53 4.24
C LEU A 123 -18.95 -2.88 5.71
N VAL A 124 -17.70 -2.87 6.16
CA VAL A 124 -17.34 -3.13 7.56
C VAL A 124 -17.97 -2.08 8.49
N LEU A 125 -17.95 -0.81 8.10
CA LEU A 125 -18.58 0.26 8.88
C LEU A 125 -20.10 0.12 8.95
N ALA A 126 -20.76 -0.31 7.87
CA ALA A 126 -22.19 -0.59 7.84
C ALA A 126 -22.57 -1.74 8.79
N VAL A 127 -21.83 -2.85 8.72
CA VAL A 127 -22.02 -4.01 9.65
C VAL A 127 -21.82 -3.56 11.10
N ARG A 128 -20.75 -2.83 11.40
CA ARG A 128 -20.46 -2.36 12.76
C ARG A 128 -21.52 -1.40 13.29
N SER A 129 -22.08 -0.54 12.43
CA SER A 129 -23.14 0.39 12.80
C SER A 129 -24.54 -0.26 12.80
N ARG A 130 -24.65 -1.53 12.41
CA ARG A 130 -25.91 -2.27 12.22
C ARG A 130 -26.91 -1.54 11.32
N ARG A 131 -26.39 -0.85 10.30
CA ARG A 131 -27.19 -0.14 9.30
C ARG A 131 -27.00 -0.80 7.95
N SER A 132 -28.08 -0.95 7.17
CA SER A 132 -27.97 -1.45 5.81
C SER A 132 -27.20 -0.48 4.95
N PRO A 133 -26.24 -0.95 4.15
CA PRO A 133 -25.62 -0.12 3.12
C PRO A 133 -26.70 0.38 2.14
N GLY A 134 -26.64 1.65 1.76
CA GLY A 134 -27.58 2.18 0.76
C GLY A 134 -27.36 1.56 -0.62
N ALA A 135 -28.34 1.74 -1.53
CA ALA A 135 -28.27 1.22 -2.91
C ALA A 135 -26.99 1.60 -3.67
N ARG A 136 -26.45 2.80 -3.40
CA ARG A 136 -25.17 3.25 -3.97
C ARG A 136 -24.02 2.31 -3.58
N VAL A 137 -23.94 1.86 -2.33
CA VAL A 137 -22.89 0.95 -1.87
C VAL A 137 -22.97 -0.36 -2.63
N TRP A 138 -24.16 -0.92 -2.78
CA TRP A 138 -24.38 -2.15 -3.55
C TRP A 138 -24.02 -2.00 -5.03
N LEU A 139 -24.36 -0.87 -5.64
CA LEU A 139 -23.96 -0.56 -7.03
C LEU A 139 -22.43 -0.52 -7.15
N CYS A 140 -21.75 0.20 -6.24
CA CYS A 140 -20.30 0.27 -6.26
C CYS A 140 -19.64 -1.09 -6.01
N CYS A 141 -20.19 -1.91 -5.10
CA CYS A 141 -19.72 -3.29 -4.90
C CYS A 141 -19.83 -4.11 -6.20
N GLY A 142 -20.96 -4.02 -6.91
CA GLY A 142 -21.14 -4.70 -8.20
C GLY A 142 -20.15 -4.25 -9.26
N LEU A 143 -19.91 -2.94 -9.38
CA LEU A 143 -18.93 -2.38 -10.32
C LEU A 143 -17.50 -2.82 -10.00
N VAL A 144 -17.10 -2.80 -8.71
CA VAL A 144 -15.76 -3.28 -8.30
C VAL A 144 -15.62 -4.77 -8.55
N LEU A 145 -16.60 -5.59 -8.20
CA LEU A 145 -16.56 -7.02 -8.47
C LEU A 145 -16.45 -7.33 -9.96
N ALA A 146 -17.19 -6.60 -10.82
CA ALA A 146 -17.06 -6.71 -12.27
C ALA A 146 -15.66 -6.30 -12.74
N GLY A 147 -15.14 -5.18 -12.25
CA GLY A 147 -13.78 -4.72 -12.57
C GLY A 147 -12.69 -5.69 -12.13
N VAL A 148 -12.81 -6.25 -10.94
CA VAL A 148 -11.91 -7.28 -10.40
C VAL A 148 -11.95 -8.55 -11.25
N ALA A 149 -13.14 -9.01 -11.65
CA ALA A 149 -13.29 -10.19 -12.50
C ALA A 149 -12.67 -10.01 -13.89
N ILE A 150 -12.83 -8.82 -14.49
CA ILE A 150 -12.23 -8.49 -15.80
C ILE A 150 -10.69 -8.38 -15.68
N LEU A 151 -10.20 -7.67 -14.68
CA LEU A 151 -8.78 -7.36 -14.52
C LEU A 151 -8.01 -8.58 -14.04
N GLY A 152 -8.55 -9.30 -13.05
CA GLY A 152 -7.96 -10.49 -12.47
C GLY A 152 -8.14 -11.76 -13.31
N ARG A 153 -8.67 -11.63 -14.55
CA ARG A 153 -8.89 -12.76 -15.46
C ARG A 153 -9.61 -13.93 -14.78
N PHE A 154 -10.68 -13.62 -14.04
CA PHE A 154 -11.43 -14.61 -13.28
C PHE A 154 -11.83 -15.80 -14.15
N LYS A 155 -11.51 -17.00 -13.71
CA LYS A 155 -11.80 -18.25 -14.40
C LYS A 155 -13.19 -18.73 -14.04
N TRP A 156 -14.16 -18.48 -14.90
CA TRP A 156 -15.57 -18.83 -14.69
C TRP A 156 -15.80 -20.32 -14.57
N ASP A 157 -15.01 -21.14 -15.28
CA ASP A 157 -15.12 -22.61 -15.27
C ASP A 157 -14.75 -23.21 -13.92
N SER A 158 -13.75 -22.63 -13.24
CA SER A 158 -13.27 -23.09 -11.92
C SER A 158 -13.73 -22.20 -10.76
N MET A 159 -14.43 -21.10 -11.04
CA MET A 159 -14.83 -20.09 -10.06
C MET A 159 -13.64 -19.61 -9.21
N SER A 160 -12.49 -19.38 -9.83
CA SER A 160 -11.24 -19.07 -9.12
C SER A 160 -10.47 -17.93 -9.76
N PHE A 161 -9.63 -17.31 -8.95
CA PHE A 161 -8.52 -16.44 -9.38
C PHE A 161 -7.23 -17.25 -9.39
N ASP A 162 -6.25 -16.79 -10.17
CA ASP A 162 -4.89 -17.24 -10.03
C ASP A 162 -4.29 -16.74 -8.70
N ARG A 163 -3.14 -17.32 -8.30
CA ARG A 163 -2.53 -17.06 -6.99
C ARG A 163 -2.29 -15.57 -6.75
N GLY A 164 -1.72 -14.85 -7.72
CA GLY A 164 -1.37 -13.45 -7.58
C GLY A 164 -2.57 -12.55 -7.30
N GLU A 165 -3.68 -12.78 -8.02
CA GLU A 165 -4.91 -12.01 -7.83
C GLU A 165 -5.56 -12.31 -6.48
N ALA A 166 -5.62 -13.60 -6.09
CA ALA A 166 -6.20 -14.02 -4.81
C ALA A 166 -5.42 -13.45 -3.61
N GLU A 167 -4.10 -13.52 -3.65
CA GLU A 167 -3.24 -12.96 -2.60
C GLU A 167 -3.34 -11.43 -2.52
N THR A 168 -3.42 -10.74 -3.66
CA THR A 168 -3.60 -9.27 -3.69
C THR A 168 -4.95 -8.86 -3.08
N LEU A 169 -6.04 -9.58 -3.42
CA LEU A 169 -7.35 -9.33 -2.81
C LEU A 169 -7.33 -9.58 -1.30
N LEU A 170 -6.65 -10.64 -0.86
CA LEU A 170 -6.49 -10.89 0.57
C LEU A 170 -5.63 -9.80 1.25
N ALA A 171 -4.56 -9.34 0.61
CA ALA A 171 -3.73 -8.23 1.10
C ALA A 171 -4.56 -6.96 1.34
N SER A 172 -5.53 -6.67 0.47
CA SER A 172 -6.41 -5.51 0.60
C SER A 172 -7.23 -5.51 1.89
N VAL A 173 -7.60 -6.68 2.41
CA VAL A 173 -8.29 -6.82 3.72
C VAL A 173 -7.42 -6.32 4.86
N PHE A 174 -6.14 -6.64 4.82
CA PHE A 174 -5.18 -6.18 5.83
C PHE A 174 -4.88 -4.69 5.69
N PHE A 175 -4.74 -4.17 4.48
CA PHE A 175 -4.60 -2.73 4.26
C PHE A 175 -5.84 -1.95 4.70
N MET A 176 -7.06 -2.50 4.54
CA MET A 176 -8.25 -1.94 5.17
C MET A 176 -8.08 -1.81 6.69
N GLY A 177 -7.59 -2.85 7.36
CA GLY A 177 -7.32 -2.83 8.81
C GLY A 177 -6.34 -1.73 9.20
N GLN A 178 -5.27 -1.54 8.42
CA GLN A 178 -4.30 -0.46 8.61
C GLN A 178 -4.97 0.92 8.50
N ILE A 179 -5.75 1.17 7.45
CA ILE A 179 -6.44 2.45 7.19
C ILE A 179 -7.44 2.76 8.30
N LEU A 180 -8.24 1.78 8.72
CA LEU A 180 -9.22 1.93 9.82
C LEU A 180 -8.51 2.23 11.15
N CYS A 181 -7.39 1.57 11.42
CA CYS A 181 -6.61 1.80 12.64
C CYS A 181 -5.96 3.20 12.64
N LEU A 182 -5.44 3.66 11.50
CA LEU A 182 -4.86 4.99 11.37
C LEU A 182 -5.88 6.10 11.59
N GLY A 183 -7.11 5.93 11.08
CA GLY A 183 -8.23 6.88 11.26
C GLY A 183 -8.96 6.74 12.59
N GLY A 184 -8.53 5.86 13.50
CA GLY A 184 -9.22 5.58 14.76
C GLY A 184 -9.23 6.77 15.74
N ALA A 185 -10.42 7.25 16.11
CA ALA A 185 -10.61 8.41 16.99
C ALA A 185 -9.88 8.29 18.34
N ARG A 186 -9.73 7.08 18.88
CA ARG A 186 -9.00 6.82 20.14
C ARG A 186 -7.50 7.19 20.07
N PHE A 187 -6.98 7.37 18.89
CA PHE A 187 -5.58 7.68 18.62
C PHE A 187 -5.36 9.13 18.17
N ALA A 188 -6.42 9.95 18.19
CA ALA A 188 -6.34 11.37 17.86
C ALA A 188 -5.35 12.06 18.80
N GLY A 189 -4.32 12.66 18.38
CA GLY A 189 -3.27 13.27 19.21
C GLY A 189 -1.96 12.49 19.26
N ASN A 190 -1.90 11.25 18.76
CA ASN A 190 -0.64 10.58 18.54
C ASN A 190 0.20 11.33 17.48
N ARG A 191 1.50 11.38 17.69
CA ARG A 191 2.42 12.07 16.77
C ARG A 191 2.72 11.20 15.55
N PRO A 192 2.46 11.67 14.32
CA PRO A 192 2.62 10.89 13.10
C PRO A 192 4.00 10.23 12.95
N LEU A 193 5.09 10.99 13.17
CA LEU A 193 6.45 10.46 13.05
C LEU A 193 6.76 9.37 14.08
N LYS A 194 6.07 9.37 15.25
CA LYS A 194 6.27 8.33 16.27
C LYS A 194 5.55 7.04 15.90
N ILE A 195 4.32 7.14 15.46
CA ILE A 195 3.57 5.96 14.99
C ILE A 195 4.24 5.35 13.75
N THR A 196 4.78 6.19 12.83
CA THR A 196 5.52 5.72 11.66
C THR A 196 6.80 4.99 12.05
N LEU A 197 7.56 5.51 13.02
CA LEU A 197 8.75 4.84 13.53
C LEU A 197 8.42 3.47 14.14
N VAL A 198 7.39 3.40 14.99
CA VAL A 198 6.96 2.12 15.59
C VAL A 198 6.48 1.14 14.51
N MET A 199 5.68 1.62 13.55
CA MET A 199 5.23 0.83 12.41
C MET A 199 6.41 0.23 11.64
N PHE A 200 7.42 1.04 11.31
CA PHE A 200 8.60 0.56 10.59
C PHE A 200 9.43 -0.41 11.41
N ALA A 201 9.65 -0.13 12.71
CA ALA A 201 10.38 -1.03 13.60
C ALA A 201 9.70 -2.39 13.76
N VAL A 202 8.36 -2.42 13.86
CA VAL A 202 7.57 -3.66 13.93
C VAL A 202 7.72 -4.46 12.62
N GLN A 203 7.63 -3.81 11.47
CA GLN A 203 7.81 -4.49 10.19
C GLN A 203 9.24 -4.96 9.98
N ALA A 204 10.24 -4.13 10.35
CA ALA A 204 11.65 -4.53 10.32
C ALA A 204 11.90 -5.80 11.16
N LEU A 205 11.33 -5.84 12.38
CA LEU A 205 11.46 -7.00 13.26
C LEU A 205 10.80 -8.25 12.67
N ILE A 206 9.54 -8.14 12.22
CA ILE A 206 8.78 -9.26 11.65
C ILE A 206 9.50 -9.81 10.42
N PHE A 207 9.82 -8.95 9.45
CA PHE A 207 10.41 -9.41 8.19
C PHE A 207 11.85 -9.87 8.33
N SER A 208 12.65 -9.27 9.24
CA SER A 208 14.00 -9.76 9.51
C SER A 208 13.99 -11.13 10.20
N ALA A 209 13.07 -11.34 11.14
CA ALA A 209 12.89 -12.65 11.78
C ALA A 209 12.45 -13.71 10.76
N LEU A 210 11.45 -13.38 9.92
CA LEU A 210 10.99 -14.28 8.86
C LEU A 210 12.10 -14.57 7.84
N ALA A 211 12.87 -13.55 7.41
CA ALA A 211 13.99 -13.72 6.50
C ALA A 211 15.05 -14.68 7.09
N GLY A 212 15.38 -14.53 8.38
CA GLY A 212 16.31 -15.42 9.06
C GLY A 212 15.83 -16.88 9.18
N VAL A 213 14.50 -17.10 9.25
CA VAL A 213 13.92 -18.44 9.32
C VAL A 213 13.83 -19.12 7.95
N VAL A 214 13.50 -18.32 6.91
CA VAL A 214 13.21 -18.85 5.55
C VAL A 214 14.48 -18.87 4.67
N ALA A 215 15.52 -18.13 5.03
CA ALA A 215 16.76 -18.09 4.26
C ALA A 215 17.44 -19.46 4.20
N PRO A 216 17.77 -19.98 3.00
CA PRO A 216 18.49 -21.24 2.86
C PRO A 216 19.87 -21.23 3.52
N SER A 217 20.54 -20.08 3.48
CA SER A 217 21.89 -19.90 4.05
C SER A 217 22.14 -18.44 4.44
N LEU A 218 23.19 -18.19 5.22
CA LEU A 218 23.65 -16.82 5.51
C LEU A 218 24.14 -16.11 4.25
N GLU A 219 24.71 -16.81 3.32
CA GLU A 219 25.14 -16.30 2.02
C GLU A 219 23.96 -15.71 1.23
N THR A 220 22.81 -16.39 1.25
CA THR A 220 21.57 -15.92 0.61
C THR A 220 21.14 -14.55 1.14
N LEU A 221 21.39 -14.26 2.42
CA LEU A 221 21.09 -12.95 3.02
C LEU A 221 22.14 -11.88 2.65
N MET A 222 23.39 -12.28 2.41
CA MET A 222 24.50 -11.32 2.20
C MET A 222 24.75 -11.02 0.72
N LEU A 223 24.56 -11.98 -0.15
CA LEU A 223 24.88 -11.86 -1.58
C LEU A 223 24.18 -10.66 -2.26
N PRO A 224 22.90 -10.36 -2.04
CA PRO A 224 22.23 -9.23 -2.68
C PRO A 224 22.89 -7.87 -2.35
N TRP A 225 23.50 -7.71 -1.17
CA TRP A 225 24.19 -6.48 -0.76
C TRP A 225 25.43 -6.15 -1.60
N THR A 226 25.95 -7.11 -2.37
CA THR A 226 27.06 -6.90 -3.29
C THR A 226 26.61 -6.42 -4.67
N SER A 227 25.29 -6.49 -4.96
CA SER A 227 24.69 -6.09 -6.24
C SER A 227 24.28 -4.62 -6.21
N LEU A 228 24.92 -3.80 -7.04
CA LEU A 228 24.59 -2.37 -7.18
C LEU A 228 23.13 -2.14 -7.65
N PRO A 229 22.59 -2.92 -8.63
CA PRO A 229 21.19 -2.83 -9.00
C PRO A 229 20.24 -3.14 -7.83
N TRP A 230 20.53 -4.17 -7.06
CA TRP A 230 19.70 -4.53 -5.91
C TRP A 230 19.68 -3.42 -4.86
N LEU A 231 20.84 -2.86 -4.53
CA LEU A 231 20.96 -1.72 -3.62
C LEU A 231 20.13 -0.53 -4.08
N GLY A 232 20.24 -0.18 -5.37
CA GLY A 232 19.50 0.96 -5.93
C GLY A 232 17.99 0.76 -5.91
N LEU A 233 17.46 -0.42 -6.32
CA LEU A 233 16.03 -0.73 -6.23
C LEU A 233 15.54 -0.72 -4.78
N THR A 234 16.32 -1.31 -3.86
CA THR A 234 16.01 -1.29 -2.41
C THR A 234 16.00 0.13 -1.86
N LEU A 235 16.93 1.00 -2.25
CA LEU A 235 16.96 2.41 -1.83
C LEU A 235 15.78 3.20 -2.40
N ILE A 236 15.38 2.98 -3.65
CA ILE A 236 14.17 3.59 -4.23
C ILE A 236 12.96 3.22 -3.37
N LEU A 237 12.77 1.93 -3.07
CA LEU A 237 11.68 1.48 -2.21
C LEU A 237 11.76 2.06 -0.80
N THR A 238 12.96 2.12 -0.21
CA THR A 238 13.15 2.61 1.15
C THR A 238 12.87 4.10 1.27
N VAL A 239 13.52 4.92 0.43
CA VAL A 239 13.48 6.38 0.59
C VAL A 239 12.15 6.94 0.10
N PHE A 240 11.75 6.58 -1.11
CA PHE A 240 10.56 7.16 -1.73
C PHE A 240 9.28 6.44 -1.31
N CYS A 241 9.23 5.13 -1.53
CA CYS A 241 7.98 4.38 -1.35
C CYS A 241 7.71 3.98 0.11
N THR A 242 8.72 4.03 1.00
CA THR A 242 8.54 3.74 2.43
C THR A 242 8.63 5.00 3.28
N VAL A 243 9.80 5.59 3.45
CA VAL A 243 9.97 6.76 4.31
C VAL A 243 9.14 7.92 3.80
N GLY A 244 9.21 8.24 2.50
CA GLY A 244 8.45 9.32 1.88
C GLY A 244 6.94 9.08 1.98
N ALA A 245 6.45 8.03 1.33
CA ALA A 245 5.02 7.79 1.18
C ALA A 245 4.29 7.57 2.52
N PHE A 246 4.80 6.69 3.41
CA PHE A 246 4.15 6.44 4.69
C PHE A 246 4.24 7.62 5.66
N THR A 247 5.32 8.41 5.63
CA THR A 247 5.40 9.63 6.44
C THR A 247 4.37 10.65 5.97
N LEU A 248 4.20 10.81 4.66
CA LEU A 248 3.16 11.67 4.09
C LEU A 248 1.77 11.18 4.48
N MET A 249 1.46 9.88 4.26
CA MET A 249 0.19 9.28 4.64
C MET A 249 -0.13 9.51 6.12
N ASN A 250 0.75 9.08 7.01
CA ASN A 250 0.51 9.14 8.45
C ASN A 250 0.41 10.58 8.98
N THR A 251 1.03 11.55 8.29
CA THR A 251 0.99 12.96 8.67
C THR A 251 -0.25 13.68 8.15
N TRP A 252 -0.69 13.37 6.94
CA TRP A 252 -1.68 14.18 6.24
C TRP A 252 -3.08 13.53 6.18
N GLN A 253 -3.18 12.19 6.16
CA GLN A 253 -4.48 11.52 6.20
C GLN A 253 -5.33 11.91 7.42
N PRO A 254 -4.81 12.04 8.66
CA PRO A 254 -5.62 12.47 9.80
C PRO A 254 -6.13 13.92 9.73
N LYS A 255 -5.68 14.72 8.75
CA LYS A 255 -6.07 16.13 8.58
C LYS A 255 -7.23 16.34 7.63
N ILE A 256 -7.68 15.29 6.96
CA ILE A 256 -8.82 15.29 6.04
C ILE A 256 -9.82 14.22 6.46
N THR A 257 -11.00 14.22 5.88
CA THR A 257 -11.99 13.19 6.15
C THR A 257 -11.57 11.85 5.52
N THR A 258 -11.98 10.73 6.12
CA THR A 258 -11.72 9.39 5.57
C THR A 258 -12.26 9.25 4.15
N THR A 259 -13.38 9.92 3.85
CA THR A 259 -13.98 9.97 2.52
C THR A 259 -13.06 10.62 1.50
N GLU A 260 -12.51 11.79 1.84
CA GLU A 260 -11.57 12.51 0.95
C GLU A 260 -10.27 11.72 0.77
N ALA A 261 -9.75 11.10 1.84
CA ALA A 261 -8.58 10.23 1.75
C ALA A 261 -8.84 9.06 0.79
N GLY A 262 -10.00 8.40 0.89
CA GLY A 262 -10.40 7.32 -0.01
C GLY A 262 -10.44 7.75 -1.48
N LEU A 263 -10.97 8.95 -1.79
CA LEU A 263 -10.94 9.52 -3.15
C LEU A 263 -9.51 9.70 -3.66
N ILE A 264 -8.65 10.26 -2.83
CA ILE A 264 -7.25 10.51 -3.21
C ILE A 264 -6.53 9.19 -3.47
N TYR A 265 -6.78 8.17 -2.64
CA TYR A 265 -6.14 6.85 -2.81
C TYR A 265 -6.58 6.11 -4.09
N CYS A 266 -7.71 6.47 -4.68
CA CYS A 266 -8.08 5.97 -6.02
C CYS A 266 -7.09 6.37 -7.13
N ALA A 267 -6.20 7.33 -6.88
CA ALA A 267 -5.16 7.72 -7.82
C ALA A 267 -3.97 6.75 -7.86
N GLU A 268 -3.75 5.96 -6.80
CA GLU A 268 -2.61 5.03 -6.70
C GLU A 268 -2.51 4.06 -7.87
N PRO A 269 -3.56 3.30 -8.25
CA PRO A 269 -3.48 2.38 -9.37
C PRO A 269 -3.32 3.09 -10.72
N ILE A 270 -3.78 4.33 -10.85
CA ILE A 270 -3.56 5.14 -12.05
C ILE A 270 -2.06 5.43 -12.19
N PHE A 271 -1.41 5.88 -11.12
CA PHE A 271 0.04 6.09 -11.11
C PHE A 271 0.80 4.78 -11.30
N GLY A 272 0.40 3.69 -10.61
CA GLY A 272 1.03 2.38 -10.74
C GLY A 272 0.99 1.85 -12.17
N SER A 273 -0.16 1.94 -12.82
CA SER A 273 -0.32 1.53 -14.22
C SER A 273 0.51 2.42 -15.16
N ALA A 274 0.48 3.73 -14.97
CA ALA A 274 1.29 4.64 -15.75
C ALA A 274 2.80 4.29 -15.63
N MET A 275 3.29 4.03 -14.41
CA MET A 275 4.68 3.63 -14.18
C MET A 275 5.01 2.27 -14.80
N ALA A 276 4.10 1.31 -14.79
CA ALA A 276 4.28 -0.02 -15.38
C ALA A 276 4.43 0.01 -16.91
N LEU A 277 3.97 1.07 -17.58
CA LEU A 277 4.09 1.22 -19.03
C LEU A 277 5.50 1.62 -19.51
N PHE A 278 6.39 2.16 -18.65
CA PHE A 278 7.71 2.61 -19.07
C PHE A 278 8.86 2.27 -18.11
N MET A 279 8.63 2.16 -16.81
CA MET A 279 9.70 1.87 -15.84
C MET A 279 10.34 0.48 -16.01
N PRO A 280 9.62 -0.59 -16.37
CA PRO A 280 10.21 -1.91 -16.52
C PRO A 280 11.42 -1.96 -17.45
N VAL A 281 11.33 -1.36 -18.66
CA VAL A 281 12.48 -1.30 -19.59
C VAL A 281 13.63 -0.50 -19.03
N MET A 282 13.37 0.59 -18.28
CA MET A 282 14.44 1.36 -17.62
C MET A 282 15.18 0.49 -16.61
N PHE A 283 14.45 -0.29 -15.81
CA PHE A 283 15.05 -1.23 -14.86
C PHE A 283 15.76 -2.39 -15.55
N SER A 284 15.22 -2.90 -16.68
CA SER A 284 15.84 -3.92 -17.50
C SER A 284 17.25 -3.49 -17.95
N VAL A 285 17.36 -2.31 -18.54
CA VAL A 285 18.63 -1.77 -19.04
C VAL A 285 19.61 -1.54 -17.89
N TRP A 286 19.14 -0.96 -16.79
CA TRP A 286 20.01 -0.60 -15.68
C TRP A 286 20.44 -1.80 -14.82
N ALA A 287 19.53 -2.73 -14.57
CA ALA A 287 19.78 -3.87 -13.67
C ALA A 287 20.19 -5.16 -14.41
N GLY A 288 20.18 -5.19 -15.74
CA GLY A 288 20.49 -6.38 -16.52
C GLY A 288 19.46 -7.51 -16.36
N ILE A 289 18.18 -7.14 -16.11
CA ILE A 289 17.08 -8.10 -15.94
C ILE A 289 16.19 -8.13 -17.19
N ASN A 290 15.44 -9.21 -17.38
CA ASN A 290 14.43 -9.29 -18.45
C ASN A 290 13.06 -8.87 -17.90
N TYR A 291 12.75 -7.57 -18.03
CA TYR A 291 11.48 -7.01 -17.58
C TYR A 291 10.93 -6.04 -18.63
N ALA A 292 9.99 -6.53 -19.46
CA ALA A 292 9.36 -5.72 -20.50
C ALA A 292 8.31 -4.78 -19.91
N ASN A 293 8.09 -3.64 -20.58
CA ASN A 293 6.98 -2.76 -20.24
C ASN A 293 5.63 -3.48 -20.38
N GLU A 294 4.71 -3.17 -19.50
CA GLU A 294 3.33 -3.62 -19.64
C GLU A 294 2.66 -2.90 -20.82
N THR A 295 1.59 -3.49 -21.34
CA THR A 295 0.79 -2.90 -22.42
C THR A 295 -0.57 -2.47 -21.89
N ALA A 296 -1.09 -1.36 -22.40
CA ALA A 296 -2.44 -0.90 -22.07
C ALA A 296 -3.49 -1.81 -22.73
N THR A 297 -3.79 -2.94 -22.11
CA THR A 297 -4.80 -3.88 -22.58
C THR A 297 -6.21 -3.36 -22.36
N LEU A 298 -7.19 -3.84 -23.16
CA LEU A 298 -8.59 -3.49 -22.96
C LEU A 298 -9.08 -3.89 -21.56
N SER A 299 -8.62 -5.03 -21.04
CA SER A 299 -8.94 -5.48 -19.66
C SER A 299 -8.43 -4.50 -18.61
N LEU A 300 -7.20 -3.99 -18.76
CA LEU A 300 -6.62 -2.99 -17.87
C LEU A 300 -7.45 -1.69 -17.88
N ILE A 301 -7.82 -1.21 -19.06
CA ILE A 301 -8.57 0.04 -19.21
C ILE A 301 -10.00 -0.13 -18.66
N VAL A 302 -10.73 -1.16 -19.06
CA VAL A 302 -12.13 -1.35 -18.66
C VAL A 302 -12.23 -1.75 -17.19
N GLY A 303 -11.45 -2.74 -16.75
CA GLY A 303 -11.44 -3.18 -15.34
C GLY A 303 -10.99 -2.07 -14.40
N GLY A 304 -9.91 -1.37 -14.75
CA GLY A 304 -9.40 -0.23 -14.01
C GLY A 304 -10.41 0.93 -13.93
N ALA A 305 -11.08 1.25 -15.05
CA ALA A 305 -12.11 2.29 -15.08
C ALA A 305 -13.32 1.94 -14.20
N LEU A 306 -13.76 0.67 -14.19
CA LEU A 306 -14.85 0.21 -13.32
C LEU A 306 -14.48 0.33 -11.84
N ILE A 307 -13.28 -0.12 -11.43
CA ILE A 307 -12.82 -0.05 -10.05
C ILE A 307 -12.65 1.42 -9.61
N THR A 308 -11.95 2.22 -10.41
CA THR A 308 -11.72 3.64 -10.10
C THR A 308 -13.04 4.42 -10.07
N GLY A 309 -13.91 4.22 -11.07
CA GLY A 309 -15.21 4.87 -11.13
C GLY A 309 -16.11 4.50 -9.96
N ALA A 310 -16.14 3.24 -9.55
CA ALA A 310 -16.88 2.80 -8.37
C ALA A 310 -16.32 3.42 -7.08
N ASN A 311 -14.99 3.47 -6.91
CA ASN A 311 -14.36 4.08 -5.75
C ASN A 311 -14.65 5.58 -5.68
N VAL A 312 -14.58 6.31 -6.79
CA VAL A 312 -14.97 7.72 -6.88
C VAL A 312 -16.46 7.89 -6.54
N LEU A 313 -17.34 7.09 -7.15
CA LEU A 313 -18.78 7.13 -6.88
C LEU A 313 -19.12 6.84 -5.41
N MET A 314 -18.39 5.91 -4.79
CA MET A 314 -18.54 5.59 -3.36
C MET A 314 -18.22 6.79 -2.46
N GLN A 315 -17.22 7.58 -2.82
CA GLN A 315 -16.73 8.71 -2.03
C GLN A 315 -17.54 10.00 -2.25
N LEU A 316 -18.24 10.11 -3.38
CA LEU A 316 -19.11 11.26 -3.64
C LEU A 316 -20.27 11.29 -2.65
N ARG A 317 -20.44 12.40 -1.92
CA ARG A 317 -21.57 12.56 -0.99
C ARG A 317 -22.89 12.70 -1.76
N PRO A 318 -23.98 12.03 -1.32
CA PRO A 318 -25.31 12.46 -1.75
C PRO A 318 -25.56 13.88 -1.24
N PRO A 319 -26.13 14.76 -2.02
CA PRO A 319 -26.57 16.05 -1.52
C PRO A 319 -27.51 15.84 -0.33
N GLY A 320 -27.17 16.34 0.86
CA GLY A 320 -28.06 16.36 2.02
C GLY A 320 -27.83 15.33 3.15
N VAL A 321 -26.84 14.44 3.08
CA VAL A 321 -26.56 13.53 4.21
C VAL A 321 -25.44 14.09 5.08
N THR A 322 -25.81 14.75 6.18
CA THR A 322 -24.89 15.04 7.30
C THR A 322 -24.63 13.75 8.07
N LEU A 323 -23.36 13.33 8.20
CA LEU A 323 -23.01 12.22 9.09
C LEU A 323 -23.29 12.63 10.55
N PRO A 324 -23.93 11.76 11.38
CA PRO A 324 -24.05 12.02 12.80
C PRO A 324 -22.66 11.90 13.44
N GLY A 325 -22.10 13.00 13.89
CA GLY A 325 -20.79 13.07 14.56
C GLY A 325 -20.03 14.37 14.40
N GLY A 326 -20.47 15.26 13.54
CA GLY A 326 -19.99 16.65 13.49
C GLY A 326 -20.77 17.49 14.48
N SER A 327 -20.46 17.40 15.77
CA SER A 327 -20.88 18.43 16.72
C SER A 327 -20.24 19.75 16.28
N ALA A 328 -21.08 20.69 15.86
CA ALA A 328 -20.71 22.08 15.77
C ALA A 328 -20.04 22.49 17.09
N GLN A 329 -18.76 22.79 17.05
CA GLN A 329 -18.17 23.66 18.05
C GLN A 329 -18.38 25.08 17.55
N SER A 330 -19.44 25.69 18.13
CA SER A 330 -19.61 27.12 18.19
C SER A 330 -18.61 27.74 19.16
#